data_b0c1693757a95b79e1d9c1a791f53036
#
_entry.id   b0c1693757a95b79e1d9c1a791f53036
#
_cell.length_a   1.000
_cell.length_b   1.000
_cell.length_c   1.000
_cell.angle_alpha   90.00
_cell.angle_beta   90.00
_cell.angle_gamma   90.00
#
_symmetry.space_group_name_H-M   'P 1'
#
loop_
_entity.id
_entity.type
_entity.pdbx_description
1 polymer ?
#
loop_
_entity_poly.entity_id
_entity_poly.type
_entity_poly.pdbx_seq_one_letter_code
_entity_poly.pdbx_strand_id
1 'polypeptide(L)'
;MLLVQENIVKLGGVILSGQCKKISIDETATIENIEDDKGKTKATQPTGYEAAKISIDFILEDSPEMTQDEQITAMQRLFKAYGQTKANLLEIVNEDCAARGISKVYFKKLGTQNVIAESRRTATLELVAPVIAGITTKTVSASAGSTKKKSSSKAKKKTE
;
A
#
# COMPACT_ATOMS: atom_id res chain seq x y z
N MET A 1 14.13 30.51 14.11
CA MET A 1 14.17 29.10 14.45
C MET A 1 13.49 28.33 13.30
N LEU A 2 14.27 27.70 12.48
CA LEU A 2 13.74 26.90 11.40
C LEU A 2 13.34 25.55 11.98
N LEU A 3 12.06 25.34 12.10
CA LEU A 3 11.55 23.99 12.39
C LEU A 3 11.64 23.19 11.08
N VAL A 4 12.69 22.44 10.96
CA VAL A 4 12.77 21.44 9.90
C VAL A 4 11.86 20.31 10.34
N GLN A 5 10.70 20.26 9.76
CA GLN A 5 9.78 19.15 9.99
C GLN A 5 10.37 17.94 9.26
N GLU A 6 11.01 17.09 10.01
CA GLU A 6 11.54 15.85 9.47
C GLU A 6 10.36 14.91 9.21
N ASN A 7 10.20 14.54 7.97
CA ASN A 7 9.16 13.58 7.59
C ASN A 7 9.63 12.18 7.99
N ILE A 8 9.19 11.73 9.13
CA ILE A 8 9.60 10.44 9.70
C ILE A 8 8.79 9.31 9.09
N VAL A 9 9.47 8.26 8.68
CA VAL A 9 8.85 7.03 8.20
C VAL A 9 9.17 5.90 9.16
N LYS A 10 8.14 5.32 9.73
CA LYS A 10 8.25 4.16 10.61
C LYS A 10 7.65 2.94 9.93
N LEU A 11 8.41 1.88 9.81
CA LEU A 11 7.98 0.63 9.20
C LEU A 11 8.20 -0.53 10.14
N GLY A 12 7.12 -1.31 10.35
CA GLY A 12 7.21 -2.48 11.23
C GLY A 12 7.68 -2.16 12.63
N GLY A 13 7.37 -0.98 13.14
CA GLY A 13 7.80 -0.54 14.46
C GLY A 13 9.20 0.08 14.50
N VAL A 14 9.89 0.17 13.39
CA VAL A 14 11.25 0.70 13.29
C VAL A 14 11.25 2.01 12.50
N ILE A 15 11.86 3.04 13.05
CA ILE A 15 12.06 4.31 12.34
C ILE A 15 13.17 4.09 11.33
N LEU A 16 12.89 4.40 10.05
CA LEU A 16 13.90 4.25 9.00
C LEU A 16 15.01 5.28 9.17
N SER A 17 16.22 4.80 9.05
CA SER A 17 17.42 5.63 9.10
C SER A 17 17.57 6.42 7.82
N GLY A 18 18.25 7.55 7.89
CA GLY A 18 18.48 8.41 6.74
C GLY A 18 17.48 9.57 6.69
N GLN A 19 17.80 10.54 5.87
CA GLN A 19 16.98 11.72 5.69
C GLN A 19 16.00 11.50 4.54
N CYS A 20 14.71 11.53 4.85
CA CYS A 20 13.67 11.43 3.82
C CYS A 20 13.64 12.69 2.99
N LYS A 21 13.82 12.56 1.68
CA LYS A 21 13.81 13.69 0.76
C LYS A 21 12.52 13.85 0.01
N LYS A 22 11.88 12.75 -0.30
CA LYS A 22 10.67 12.79 -1.11
C LYS A 22 9.83 11.55 -0.84
N ILE A 23 8.54 11.75 -0.73
CA ILE A 23 7.56 10.67 -0.69
C ILE A 23 6.57 10.90 -1.83
N SER A 24 6.35 9.87 -2.62
CA SER A 24 5.38 9.89 -3.70
C SER A 24 4.41 8.75 -3.51
N ILE A 25 3.13 9.02 -3.54
CA ILE A 25 2.08 8.02 -3.38
C ILE A 25 1.14 8.12 -4.57
N ASP A 26 1.03 7.02 -5.31
CA ASP A 26 0.18 6.94 -6.49
C ASP A 26 -0.94 5.93 -6.24
N GLU A 27 -2.16 6.37 -6.42
CA GLU A 27 -3.35 5.53 -6.35
C GLU A 27 -4.05 5.58 -7.71
N THR A 28 -4.38 4.43 -8.23
CA THR A 28 -4.93 4.31 -9.58
C THR A 28 -6.22 3.50 -9.56
N ALA A 29 -7.21 3.98 -10.29
CA ALA A 29 -8.43 3.23 -10.55
C ALA A 29 -8.32 2.56 -11.93
N THR A 30 -8.82 1.36 -12.03
CA THR A 30 -8.89 0.66 -13.30
C THR A 30 -10.20 1.02 -13.98
N ILE A 31 -10.08 1.56 -15.17
CA ILE A 31 -11.21 1.99 -15.98
C ILE A 31 -11.13 1.29 -17.32
N GLU A 32 -12.18 0.60 -17.68
CA GLU A 32 -12.26 -0.13 -18.96
C GLU A 32 -13.21 0.56 -19.93
N ASN A 33 -12.81 0.57 -21.17
CA ASN A 33 -13.65 1.04 -22.25
C ASN A 33 -14.32 -0.16 -22.92
N ILE A 34 -15.63 -0.09 -23.02
CA ILE A 34 -16.41 -1.09 -23.74
C ILE A 34 -16.51 -0.60 -25.17
N GLU A 35 -16.00 -1.39 -26.10
CA GLU A 35 -16.04 -1.05 -27.50
C GLU A 35 -17.15 -1.81 -28.23
N ASP A 36 -17.63 -1.25 -29.31
CA ASP A 36 -18.56 -1.91 -30.21
C ASP A 36 -17.81 -2.79 -31.23
N ASP A 37 -18.54 -3.51 -32.04
CA ASP A 37 -17.97 -4.41 -33.04
C ASP A 37 -17.11 -3.72 -34.08
N LYS A 38 -17.12 -2.40 -34.08
CA LYS A 38 -16.33 -1.59 -35.01
C LYS A 38 -15.14 -0.89 -34.33
N GLY A 39 -14.88 -1.24 -33.09
CA GLY A 39 -13.79 -0.69 -32.33
C GLY A 39 -14.01 0.71 -31.78
N LYS A 40 -15.26 1.17 -31.75
CA LYS A 40 -15.57 2.49 -31.22
C LYS A 40 -16.02 2.37 -29.77
N THR A 41 -15.49 3.21 -28.90
CA THR A 41 -15.86 3.21 -27.49
C THR A 41 -17.34 3.52 -27.32
N LYS A 42 -18.05 2.59 -26.75
CA LYS A 42 -19.48 2.70 -26.49
C LYS A 42 -19.77 3.19 -25.07
N ALA A 43 -18.96 2.75 -24.13
CA ALA A 43 -19.11 3.12 -22.75
C ALA A 43 -17.78 3.00 -22.03
N THR A 44 -17.65 3.69 -20.92
CA THR A 44 -16.48 3.61 -20.03
C THR A 44 -16.99 3.25 -18.65
N GLN A 45 -16.40 2.24 -18.02
CA GLN A 45 -16.81 1.82 -16.69
C GLN A 45 -15.61 1.59 -15.77
N PRO A 46 -15.71 2.00 -14.50
CA PRO A 46 -14.70 1.66 -13.54
C PRO A 46 -14.85 0.20 -13.12
N THR A 47 -13.73 -0.53 -13.03
CA THR A 47 -13.73 -1.94 -12.67
C THR A 47 -13.08 -2.22 -11.32
N GLY A 48 -12.34 -1.28 -10.77
CA GLY A 48 -11.75 -1.43 -9.45
C GLY A 48 -10.63 -0.45 -9.18
N TYR A 49 -9.83 -0.77 -8.19
CA TYR A 49 -8.65 0.01 -7.81
C TYR A 49 -7.42 -0.87 -7.82
N GLU A 50 -6.30 -0.31 -8.24
CA GLU A 50 -5.01 -0.95 -8.10
C GLU A 50 -4.44 -0.70 -6.71
N ALA A 51 -3.48 -1.54 -6.30
CA ALA A 51 -2.74 -1.32 -5.09
C ALA A 51 -1.96 0.00 -5.17
N ALA A 52 -2.02 0.79 -4.12
CA ALA A 52 -1.29 2.06 -4.08
C ALA A 52 0.21 1.82 -4.10
N LYS A 53 0.93 2.63 -4.86
CA LYS A 53 2.38 2.58 -5.00
C LYS A 53 2.99 3.72 -4.21
N ILE A 54 3.94 3.40 -3.35
CA ILE A 54 4.62 4.38 -2.52
C ILE A 54 6.10 4.33 -2.87
N SER A 55 6.68 5.47 -3.16
CA SER A 55 8.10 5.62 -3.43
C SER A 55 8.69 6.65 -2.46
N ILE A 56 9.73 6.27 -1.76
CA ILE A 56 10.38 7.12 -0.76
C ILE A 56 11.87 7.22 -1.09
N ASP A 57 12.34 8.44 -1.25
CA ASP A 57 13.75 8.71 -1.49
C ASP A 57 14.42 9.19 -0.22
N PHE A 58 15.52 8.53 0.13
CA PHE A 58 16.33 8.86 1.29
C PHE A 58 17.74 9.27 0.88
N ILE A 59 18.34 10.15 1.68
CA ILE A 59 19.76 10.39 1.66
C ILE A 59 20.35 9.75 2.91
N LEU A 60 21.39 8.94 2.72
CA LEU A 60 22.10 8.28 3.78
C LEU A 60 23.42 8.99 4.02
N GLU A 61 23.63 9.42 5.25
CA GLU A 61 24.87 10.08 5.66
C GLU A 61 25.39 9.41 6.94
N ASP A 62 26.70 9.42 7.08
CA ASP A 62 27.31 8.89 8.29
C ASP A 62 26.95 9.78 9.49
N SER A 63 26.52 9.18 10.55
CA SER A 63 26.23 9.86 11.82
C SER A 63 27.05 9.22 12.93
N PRO A 64 27.16 9.88 14.08
CA PRO A 64 27.87 9.28 15.22
C PRO A 64 27.27 7.95 15.68
N GLU A 65 26.00 7.74 15.37
CA GLU A 65 25.26 6.55 15.80
C GLU A 65 25.30 5.42 14.78
N MET A 66 25.28 5.74 13.49
CA MET A 66 25.23 4.76 12.41
C MET A 66 25.93 5.25 11.16
N THR A 67 26.69 4.35 10.55
CA THR A 67 27.28 4.58 9.23
C THR A 67 26.24 4.34 8.12
N GLN A 68 26.54 4.81 6.91
CA GLN A 68 25.67 4.55 5.74
C GLN A 68 25.48 3.05 5.50
N ASP A 69 26.51 2.25 5.69
CA ASP A 69 26.43 0.80 5.51
C ASP A 69 25.51 0.15 6.54
N GLU A 70 25.58 0.60 7.78
CA GLU A 70 24.71 0.11 8.83
C GLU A 70 23.25 0.50 8.59
N GLN A 71 23.02 1.69 8.07
CA GLN A 71 21.68 2.15 7.70
C GLN A 71 21.07 1.29 6.60
N ILE A 72 21.85 0.97 5.58
CA ILE A 72 21.39 0.09 4.49
C ILE A 72 21.13 -1.31 5.02
N THR A 73 22.02 -1.81 5.87
CA THR A 73 21.88 -3.14 6.47
C THR A 73 20.61 -3.23 7.32
N ALA A 74 20.33 -2.19 8.09
CA ALA A 74 19.12 -2.14 8.91
C ALA A 74 17.84 -2.16 8.05
N MET A 75 17.83 -1.39 6.97
CA MET A 75 16.72 -1.41 6.02
C MET A 75 16.56 -2.79 5.37
N GLN A 76 17.67 -3.38 4.94
CA GLN A 76 17.64 -4.69 4.30
C GLN A 76 17.08 -5.77 5.21
N ARG A 77 17.47 -5.77 6.47
CA ARG A 77 16.98 -6.75 7.46
C ARG A 77 15.50 -6.62 7.73
N LEU A 78 14.96 -5.42 7.65
CA LEU A 78 13.55 -5.18 7.85
C LEU A 78 12.71 -5.83 6.76
N PHE A 79 13.22 -5.82 5.53
CA PHE A 79 12.48 -6.31 4.37
C PHE A 79 12.76 -7.76 4.02
N LYS A 80 13.97 -8.22 4.31
CA LYS A 80 14.40 -9.56 3.92
C LYS A 80 15.25 -10.19 5.00
N ALA A 81 14.61 -10.88 5.91
CA ALA A 81 15.31 -11.65 6.92
C ALA A 81 15.86 -12.95 6.34
N TYR A 82 16.86 -13.49 7.00
CA TYR A 82 17.45 -14.76 6.58
C TYR A 82 16.39 -15.87 6.53
N GLY A 83 16.31 -16.59 5.43
CA GLY A 83 15.32 -17.66 5.24
C GLY A 83 13.95 -17.20 4.80
N GLN A 84 13.73 -15.91 4.71
CA GLN A 84 12.46 -15.37 4.27
C GLN A 84 12.35 -15.44 2.75
N THR A 85 11.27 -16.03 2.25
CA THR A 85 11.04 -16.23 0.81
C THR A 85 10.01 -15.27 0.23
N LYS A 86 9.21 -14.63 1.05
CA LYS A 86 8.16 -13.70 0.62
C LYS A 86 8.22 -12.42 1.44
N ALA A 87 7.77 -11.33 0.85
CA ALA A 87 7.68 -10.05 1.54
C ALA A 87 6.62 -10.11 2.64
N ASN A 88 6.94 -9.56 3.79
CA ASN A 88 6.01 -9.45 4.90
C ASN A 88 5.14 -8.20 4.76
N LEU A 89 3.95 -8.29 5.32
CA LEU A 89 3.09 -7.13 5.48
C LEU A 89 3.59 -6.31 6.66
N LEU A 90 3.97 -5.08 6.41
CA LEU A 90 4.53 -4.17 7.42
C LEU A 90 3.56 -3.04 7.71
N GLU A 91 3.49 -2.65 8.96
CA GLU A 91 2.74 -1.46 9.35
C GLU A 91 3.58 -0.23 9.01
N ILE A 92 2.96 0.76 8.35
CA ILE A 92 3.62 2.02 8.03
C ILE A 92 2.99 3.14 8.83
N VAL A 93 3.82 3.94 9.46
CA VAL A 93 3.40 5.16 10.15
C VAL A 93 4.13 6.33 9.52
N ASN A 94 3.39 7.15 8.81
CA ASN A 94 3.87 8.34 8.15
C ASN A 94 2.68 9.27 7.88
N GLU A 95 2.87 10.56 7.94
CA GLU A 95 1.79 11.53 7.78
C GLU A 95 1.10 11.46 6.42
N ASP A 96 1.88 11.34 5.35
CA ASP A 96 1.32 11.29 3.99
C ASP A 96 0.53 10.01 3.76
N CYS A 97 1.02 8.89 4.29
CA CYS A 97 0.32 7.62 4.20
C CYS A 97 -0.97 7.65 5.03
N ALA A 98 -0.91 8.22 6.23
CA ALA A 98 -2.07 8.34 7.10
C ALA A 98 -3.18 9.20 6.47
N ALA A 99 -2.79 10.27 5.79
CA ALA A 99 -3.74 11.14 5.09
C ALA A 99 -4.52 10.40 3.99
N ARG A 100 -3.96 9.33 3.46
CA ARG A 100 -4.59 8.49 2.43
C ARG A 100 -5.16 7.19 2.99
N GLY A 101 -5.16 7.03 4.32
CA GLY A 101 -5.67 5.83 4.96
C GLY A 101 -4.81 4.59 4.78
N ILE A 102 -3.55 4.75 4.41
CA ILE A 102 -2.61 3.64 4.22
C ILE A 102 -1.94 3.35 5.54
N SER A 103 -2.14 2.14 6.07
CA SER A 103 -1.55 1.70 7.34
C SER A 103 -0.65 0.48 7.19
N LYS A 104 -0.78 -0.28 6.10
CA LYS A 104 -0.03 -1.50 5.87
C LYS A 104 0.49 -1.55 4.45
N VAL A 105 1.72 -2.02 4.29
CA VAL A 105 2.40 -2.07 3.00
C VAL A 105 3.23 -3.34 2.86
N TYR A 106 3.47 -3.74 1.62
CA TYR A 106 4.45 -4.75 1.28
C TYR A 106 5.69 -4.09 0.71
N PHE A 107 6.84 -4.64 1.03
CA PHE A 107 8.09 -4.25 0.39
C PHE A 107 8.09 -4.71 -1.08
N LYS A 108 8.49 -3.83 -1.96
CA LYS A 108 8.61 -4.13 -3.38
C LYS A 108 10.06 -4.07 -3.85
N LYS A 109 10.75 -2.97 -3.54
CA LYS A 109 12.11 -2.75 -4.04
C LYS A 109 12.86 -1.78 -3.15
N LEU A 110 14.13 -2.06 -2.96
CA LEU A 110 15.08 -1.15 -2.34
C LEU A 110 16.25 -0.96 -3.29
N GLY A 111 16.37 0.23 -3.86
CA GLY A 111 17.49 0.60 -4.71
C GLY A 111 18.43 1.53 -3.95
N THR A 112 19.72 1.36 -4.14
CA THR A 112 20.73 2.24 -3.54
C THR A 112 21.69 2.72 -4.61
N GLN A 113 22.12 3.97 -4.49
CA GLN A 113 23.14 4.56 -5.34
C GLN A 113 24.22 5.17 -4.47
N ASN A 114 25.47 4.91 -4.80
CA ASN A 114 26.60 5.51 -4.13
C ASN A 114 27.25 6.54 -5.06
N VAL A 115 27.17 7.81 -4.68
CA VAL A 115 27.80 8.91 -5.40
C VAL A 115 29.16 9.14 -4.78
N ILE A 116 30.16 8.45 -5.30
CA ILE A 116 31.50 8.43 -4.73
C ILE A 116 32.12 9.83 -4.63
N ALA A 117 31.89 10.65 -5.65
CA ALA A 117 32.44 12.01 -5.68
C ALA A 117 31.89 12.91 -4.56
N GLU A 118 30.72 12.61 -4.05
CA GLU A 118 30.07 13.39 -3.00
C GLU A 118 30.07 12.70 -1.64
N SER A 119 30.66 11.52 -1.56
CA SER A 119 30.67 10.68 -0.35
C SER A 119 29.26 10.48 0.23
N ARG A 120 28.28 10.37 -0.65
CA ARG A 120 26.88 10.31 -0.26
C ARG A 120 26.18 9.16 -0.93
N ARG A 121 25.32 8.50 -0.19
CA ARG A 121 24.47 7.44 -0.74
C ARG A 121 23.01 7.88 -0.73
N THR A 122 22.30 7.46 -1.75
CA THR A 122 20.85 7.63 -1.82
C THR A 122 20.20 6.26 -1.85
N ALA A 123 19.01 6.18 -1.26
CA ALA A 123 18.22 4.96 -1.27
C ALA A 123 16.81 5.30 -1.72
N THR A 124 16.27 4.48 -2.62
CA THR A 124 14.88 4.59 -3.05
C THR A 124 14.15 3.33 -2.62
N LEU A 125 13.12 3.51 -1.81
CA LEU A 125 12.29 2.44 -1.29
C LEU A 125 10.94 2.46 -1.99
N GLU A 126 10.57 1.35 -2.62
CA GLU A 126 9.26 1.17 -3.23
C GLU A 126 8.44 0.21 -2.39
N LEU A 127 7.24 0.65 -2.05
CA LEU A 127 6.27 -0.11 -1.27
C LEU A 127 4.95 -0.19 -2.01
N VAL A 128 4.16 -1.19 -1.69
CA VAL A 128 2.83 -1.38 -2.27
C VAL A 128 1.82 -1.57 -1.14
N ALA A 129 0.80 -0.75 -1.14
CA ALA A 129 -0.29 -0.89 -0.19
C ALA A 129 -1.35 -1.81 -0.79
N PRO A 130 -1.70 -2.93 -0.12
CA PRO A 130 -2.69 -3.84 -0.66
C PRO A 130 -4.08 -3.22 -0.71
N VAL A 131 -4.85 -3.60 -1.70
CA VAL A 131 -6.26 -3.21 -1.78
C VAL A 131 -7.03 -4.00 -0.73
N ILE A 132 -7.74 -3.30 0.13
CA ILE A 132 -8.53 -3.95 1.17
C ILE A 132 -9.90 -4.30 0.61
N ALA A 133 -10.05 -5.53 0.20
CA ALA A 133 -11.30 -6.00 -0.37
C ALA A 133 -12.38 -6.26 0.66
N GLY A 134 -11.99 -6.49 1.88
CA GLY A 134 -12.94 -6.85 2.92
C GLY A 134 -13.98 -5.81 3.25
N ILE A 135 -13.69 -4.58 2.92
CA ILE A 135 -14.62 -3.49 3.20
C ILE A 135 -15.90 -3.65 2.38
N THR A 136 -15.76 -4.13 1.18
CA THR A 136 -16.88 -4.27 0.29
C THR A 136 -17.86 -5.32 0.76
N THR A 137 -17.35 -6.32 1.36
CA THR A 137 -18.14 -7.48 1.71
C THR A 137 -19.25 -7.16 2.69
N LYS A 138 -18.92 -6.33 3.65
CA LYS A 138 -19.91 -6.10 4.63
C LYS A 138 -21.10 -5.32 4.09
N THR A 139 -20.88 -4.56 3.13
CA THR A 139 -21.97 -3.80 2.54
C THR A 139 -22.97 -4.74 1.92
N VAL A 140 -22.48 -5.75 1.31
CA VAL A 140 -23.35 -6.72 0.67
C VAL A 140 -24.14 -7.49 1.68
N SER A 141 -23.49 -7.87 2.73
CA SER A 141 -24.15 -8.69 3.70
C SER A 141 -25.36 -8.00 4.31
N ALA A 142 -25.26 -6.73 4.43
CA ALA A 142 -26.37 -6.04 5.00
C ALA A 142 -27.64 -6.21 4.19
N SER A 143 -27.49 -6.17 2.94
CA SER A 143 -28.65 -6.25 2.11
C SER A 143 -29.22 -7.64 2.07
N ALA A 144 -28.41 -8.57 2.15
CA ALA A 144 -28.88 -9.88 1.99
C ALA A 144 -29.90 -10.25 3.01
N GLY A 145 -29.72 -9.78 4.14
CA GLY A 145 -30.57 -10.23 5.17
C GLY A 145 -31.98 -10.05 4.91
N SER A 146 -32.26 -9.31 4.02
CA SER A 146 -33.53 -9.03 3.91
C SER A 146 -34.43 -9.95 3.35
N THR A 147 -34.26 -10.76 2.86
CA THR A 147 -35.17 -11.32 2.15
C THR A 147 -35.93 -12.32 2.52
N LYS A 148 -36.44 -12.59 3.00
CA LYS A 148 -36.97 -13.42 3.12
C LYS A 148 -37.95 -13.82 3.00
N LYS A 149 -38.43 -14.20 2.91
CA LYS A 149 -39.18 -14.62 2.77
C LYS A 149 -39.97 -15.14 2.79
N LYS A 150 -40.77 -15.51 2.77
CA LYS A 150 -41.61 -15.96 2.82
C LYS A 150 -42.26 -16.75 2.39
N SER A 151 -42.40 -17.34 2.48
CA SER A 151 -42.95 -18.24 2.19
C SER A 151 -44.17 -18.60 2.50
N SER A 152 -44.77 -18.78 2.19
CA SER A 152 -45.89 -19.07 2.41
C SER A 152 -46.32 -20.31 2.28
N SER A 153 -46.48 -20.79 3.06
CA SER A 153 -46.96 -21.94 3.04
C SER A 153 -48.32 -22.08 2.77
N LYS A 154 -48.73 -22.72 2.27
CA LYS A 154 -49.92 -22.93 1.97
C LYS A 154 -50.51 -24.03 2.34
N ALA A 155 -50.93 -24.12 3.01
CA ALA A 155 -51.56 -25.17 3.43
C ALA A 155 -52.69 -25.59 2.66
N LYS A 156 -52.87 -26.68 2.50
CA LYS A 156 -53.80 -27.14 1.79
C LYS A 156 -54.70 -27.92 2.50
N LYS A 157 -55.60 -27.83 2.60
CA LYS A 157 -56.55 -28.44 3.10
C LYS A 157 -57.26 -29.31 2.31
N LYS A 158 -57.52 -30.21 2.61
CA LYS A 158 -58.12 -31.10 1.97
C LYS A 158 -59.34 -31.50 2.61
N THR A 159 -60.15 -31.76 2.13
CA THR A 159 -61.26 -32.16 2.68
C THR A 159 -61.81 -33.20 2.06
N GLU A 160 -62.41 -33.94 2.56
CA GLU A 160 -62.91 -35.09 2.05
C GLU A 160 -64.06 -35.05 1.24
#